data_ca1b455b41978087029a4aedf089a012
#
_entry.id   ca1b455b41978087029a4aedf089a012
#
_cell.length_a   1.000
_cell.length_b   1.000
_cell.length_c   1.000
_cell.angle_alpha   90.00
_cell.angle_beta   90.00
_cell.angle_gamma   90.00
#
_symmetry.space_group_name_H-M   'P 1'
#
loop_
_entity.id
_entity.type
_entity.pdbx_description
1 polymer ?
#
loop_
_entity_poly.entity_id
_entity_poly.type
_entity_poly.pdbx_seq_one_letter_code
_entity_poly.pdbx_strand_id
1 'polypeptide(L)'
;MLGIEQSQFSRLVSTRFRFTDKETGEAIICELEVAHPIARDRDAVSGYRLVPLKMDWVTVFGVNSYQALQLAFQIIDPLLDSYRSEYDIEHWCEEP
;
A
#
# COMPACT_ATOMS: atom_id res chain seq x y z
N MET A 1 -3.44 23.29 7.78
CA MET A 1 -3.12 22.34 6.73
C MET A 1 -2.81 20.97 7.32
N LEU A 2 -3.59 20.01 6.97
CA LEU A 2 -3.53 18.70 7.62
C LEU A 2 -2.91 17.61 6.76
N GLY A 3 -2.77 17.88 5.46
CA GLY A 3 -2.27 16.86 4.57
C GLY A 3 -0.77 16.77 4.55
N ILE A 4 -0.29 15.77 3.89
CA ILE A 4 1.11 15.58 3.62
C ILE A 4 1.26 15.41 2.12
N GLU A 5 2.30 15.98 1.55
CA GLU A 5 2.47 15.93 0.10
C GLU A 5 2.98 14.57 -0.31
N GLN A 6 2.56 14.14 -1.50
CA GLN A 6 2.95 12.83 -2.03
C GLN A 6 4.47 12.67 -2.08
N SER A 7 5.17 13.74 -2.40
CA SER A 7 6.63 13.70 -2.53
C SER A 7 7.36 13.47 -1.21
N GLN A 8 6.68 13.62 -0.08
CA GLN A 8 7.29 13.44 1.23
C GLN A 8 7.32 11.97 1.64
N PHE A 9 6.51 11.12 1.01
CA PHE A 9 6.53 9.71 1.30
C PHE A 9 7.70 9.03 0.60
N SER A 10 8.34 8.10 1.29
CA SER A 10 9.33 7.23 0.70
C SER A 10 9.03 5.79 1.09
N ARG A 11 9.35 4.88 0.20
CA ARG A 11 9.04 3.47 0.41
C ARG A 11 9.91 2.87 1.51
N LEU A 12 9.25 2.25 2.50
CA LEU A 12 9.91 1.48 3.53
C LEU A 12 10.05 0.02 3.09
N VAL A 13 8.94 -0.55 2.60
CA VAL A 13 8.88 -1.96 2.25
C VAL A 13 7.93 -2.11 1.07
N SER A 14 8.19 -3.10 0.23
CA SER A 14 7.29 -3.44 -0.86
C SER A 14 7.22 -4.94 -1.04
N THR A 15 6.11 -5.38 -1.60
CA THR A 15 5.93 -6.77 -2.00
C THR A 15 5.13 -6.81 -3.28
N ARG A 16 5.30 -7.88 -4.04
CA ARG A 16 4.65 -8.00 -5.35
C ARG A 16 3.58 -9.05 -5.31
N PHE A 17 2.53 -8.79 -6.09
CA PHE A 17 1.42 -9.71 -6.29
C PHE A 17 1.11 -9.80 -7.77
N ARG A 18 0.62 -10.96 -8.19
CA ARG A 18 0.08 -11.10 -9.54
C ARG A 18 -1.43 -10.96 -9.44
N PHE A 19 -1.97 -9.99 -10.18
CA PHE A 19 -3.39 -9.76 -10.29
C PHE A 19 -3.83 -10.25 -11.66
N THR A 20 -4.70 -11.26 -11.69
CA THR A 20 -5.21 -11.81 -12.93
C THR A 20 -6.68 -11.41 -13.06
N ASP A 21 -7.00 -10.68 -14.13
CA ASP A 21 -8.37 -10.22 -14.39
C ASP A 21 -9.24 -11.44 -14.64
N LYS A 22 -10.33 -11.54 -13.88
CA LYS A 22 -11.23 -12.70 -13.97
C LYS A 22 -11.99 -12.77 -15.28
N GLU A 23 -12.21 -11.63 -15.94
CA GLU A 23 -12.93 -11.60 -17.19
C GLU A 23 -12.03 -11.84 -18.39
N THR A 24 -10.88 -11.19 -18.42
CA THR A 24 -10.01 -11.24 -19.61
C THR A 24 -8.90 -12.26 -19.48
N GLY A 25 -8.55 -12.65 -18.27
CA GLY A 25 -7.43 -13.55 -18.02
C GLY A 25 -6.08 -12.87 -18.09
N GLU A 26 -6.05 -11.56 -18.32
CA GLU A 26 -4.80 -10.81 -18.38
C GLU A 26 -4.23 -10.63 -16.98
N ALA A 27 -2.93 -10.75 -16.87
CA ALA A 27 -2.26 -10.61 -15.58
C ALA A 27 -1.39 -9.37 -15.56
N ILE A 28 -1.37 -8.69 -14.42
CA ILE A 28 -0.43 -7.60 -14.17
C ILE A 28 0.27 -7.86 -12.86
N ILE A 29 1.50 -7.38 -12.77
CA ILE A 29 2.26 -7.46 -11.53
C ILE A 29 2.08 -6.15 -10.81
N CYS A 30 1.53 -6.22 -9.60
CA CYS A 30 1.29 -5.06 -8.77
C CYS A 30 2.29 -5.04 -7.63
N GLU A 31 2.78 -3.86 -7.32
CA GLU A 31 3.71 -3.69 -6.20
C GLU A 31 2.99 -2.93 -5.10
N LEU A 32 2.84 -3.58 -3.96
CA LEU A 32 2.26 -2.96 -2.78
C LEU A 32 3.38 -2.35 -1.97
N GLU A 33 3.29 -1.06 -1.73
CA GLU A 33 4.33 -0.32 -1.02
C GLU A 33 3.77 0.31 0.24
N VAL A 34 4.56 0.29 1.30
CA VAL A 34 4.24 0.97 2.55
C VAL A 34 5.34 1.99 2.81
N ALA A 35 4.95 3.19 3.19
CA ALA A 35 5.88 4.30 3.35
C ALA A 35 6.52 4.32 4.74
N HIS A 36 7.73 4.86 4.81
CA HIS A 36 8.34 5.22 6.09
C HIS A 36 7.38 6.14 6.85
N PRO A 37 7.18 5.90 8.15
CA PRO A 37 6.36 6.83 8.93
C PRO A 37 7.08 8.16 9.09
N ILE A 38 6.30 9.23 9.11
CA ILE A 38 6.80 10.60 9.28
C ILE A 38 6.23 11.12 10.59
N ALA A 39 7.11 11.37 11.54
CA ALA A 39 6.70 11.93 12.82
C ALA A 39 6.40 13.41 12.66
N ARG A 40 5.31 13.86 13.26
CA ARG A 40 4.92 15.25 13.27
C ARG A 40 4.74 15.70 14.71
N ASP A 41 4.30 16.94 14.88
CA ASP A 41 4.23 17.56 16.19
C ASP A 41 3.31 16.79 17.17
N ARG A 42 2.13 16.40 16.68
CA ARG A 42 1.12 15.77 17.53
C ARG A 42 0.70 14.40 17.06
N ASP A 43 1.18 13.97 15.92
CA ASP A 43 0.82 12.68 15.37
C ASP A 43 1.96 12.17 14.49
N ALA A 44 1.68 11.12 13.77
CA ALA A 44 2.58 10.61 12.74
C ALA A 44 1.74 10.12 11.58
N VAL A 45 2.34 10.08 10.40
CA VAL A 45 1.66 9.57 9.21
C VAL A 45 2.51 8.52 8.56
N SER A 46 1.86 7.52 7.97
CA SER A 46 2.46 6.59 7.05
C SER A 46 1.57 6.55 5.83
N GLY A 47 1.78 5.61 4.96
CA GLY A 47 0.95 5.51 3.78
C GLY A 47 1.17 4.20 3.07
N TYR A 48 0.28 3.91 2.13
CA TYR A 48 0.42 2.75 1.27
C TYR A 48 -0.01 3.13 -0.14
N ARG A 49 0.45 2.35 -1.10
CA ARG A 49 -0.04 2.46 -2.47
C ARG A 49 0.14 1.12 -3.16
N LEU A 50 -0.59 0.94 -4.25
CA LEU A 50 -0.57 -0.30 -5.02
C LEU A 50 -0.31 0.06 -6.47
N VAL A 51 0.92 -0.05 -6.90
CA VAL A 51 1.35 0.33 -8.25
C VAL A 51 1.06 -0.83 -9.20
N PRO A 52 0.46 -0.62 -10.36
CA PRO A 52 0.02 0.64 -10.94
C PRO A 52 -1.46 0.97 -10.70
N LEU A 53 -2.18 0.18 -9.93
CA LEU A 53 -3.62 0.36 -9.77
C LEU A 53 -3.97 1.58 -8.93
N LYS A 54 -3.14 1.89 -7.96
CA LYS A 54 -3.35 3.05 -7.09
C LYS A 54 -1.98 3.69 -6.88
N MET A 55 -1.70 4.69 -7.70
CA MET A 55 -0.37 5.29 -7.76
C MET A 55 -0.09 6.28 -6.65
N ASP A 56 -1.13 6.96 -6.17
CA ASP A 56 -0.95 7.95 -5.12
C ASP A 56 -0.91 7.28 -3.75
N TRP A 57 -0.05 7.79 -2.88
CA TRP A 57 -0.02 7.32 -1.50
C TRP A 57 -1.32 7.66 -0.79
N VAL A 58 -1.87 6.68 -0.09
CA VAL A 58 -3.02 6.89 0.79
C VAL A 58 -2.47 7.10 2.19
N THR A 59 -2.78 8.24 2.77
CA THR A 59 -2.24 8.64 4.07
C THR A 59 -2.94 7.91 5.21
N VAL A 60 -2.15 7.42 6.16
CA VAL A 60 -2.64 6.74 7.35
C VAL A 60 -2.08 7.48 8.56
N PHE A 61 -2.96 7.85 9.48
CA PHE A 61 -2.57 8.64 10.67
C PHE A 61 -2.48 7.75 11.90
N GLY A 62 -1.52 8.04 12.74
CA GLY A 62 -1.37 7.39 14.05
C GLY A 62 -0.93 8.39 15.09
N VAL A 63 -0.99 8.02 16.35
CA VAL A 63 -0.55 8.90 17.42
C VAL A 63 0.97 9.01 17.49
N ASN A 64 1.65 8.01 16.95
CA ASN A 64 3.11 8.03 16.83
C ASN A 64 3.51 7.21 15.60
N SER A 65 4.80 7.19 15.31
CA SER A 65 5.31 6.51 14.12
C SER A 65 5.02 5.02 14.12
N TYR A 66 5.12 4.39 15.27
CA TYR A 66 4.83 2.95 15.37
C TYR A 66 3.38 2.65 15.01
N GLN A 67 2.45 3.42 15.58
CA GLN A 67 1.03 3.18 15.32
C GLN A 67 0.67 3.51 13.88
N ALA A 68 1.21 4.59 13.32
CA ALA A 68 0.92 4.94 11.93
C ALA A 68 1.34 3.81 11.00
N LEU A 69 2.53 3.23 11.23
CA LEU A 69 3.02 2.13 10.43
C LEU A 69 2.19 0.87 10.64
N GLN A 70 1.84 0.57 11.89
CA GLN A 70 1.01 -0.58 12.22
C GLN A 70 -0.34 -0.52 11.53
N LEU A 71 -0.97 0.65 11.55
CA LEU A 71 -2.27 0.84 10.90
C LEU A 71 -2.16 0.71 9.39
N ALA A 72 -1.07 1.20 8.80
CA ALA A 72 -0.85 1.03 7.37
C ALA A 72 -0.78 -0.46 7.01
N PHE A 73 -0.07 -1.26 7.79
CA PHE A 73 -0.01 -2.70 7.55
C PHE A 73 -1.36 -3.38 7.72
N GLN A 74 -2.16 -2.93 8.69
CA GLN A 74 -3.47 -3.54 8.95
C GLN A 74 -4.46 -3.30 7.82
N ILE A 75 -4.26 -2.29 7.00
CA ILE A 75 -5.15 -1.97 5.88
C ILE A 75 -4.90 -2.87 4.67
N ILE A 76 -3.76 -3.55 4.64
CA ILE A 76 -3.36 -4.31 3.45
C ILE A 76 -4.36 -5.42 3.11
N ASP A 77 -4.75 -6.24 4.09
CA ASP A 77 -5.69 -7.34 3.80
C ASP A 77 -7.04 -6.84 3.29
N PRO A 78 -7.69 -5.86 3.96
CA PRO A 78 -8.91 -5.30 3.40
C PRO A 78 -8.72 -4.66 2.03
N LEU A 79 -7.56 -4.04 1.79
CA LEU A 79 -7.27 -3.46 0.48
C LEU A 79 -7.25 -4.54 -0.60
N LEU A 80 -6.53 -5.62 -0.38
CA LEU A 80 -6.46 -6.73 -1.34
C LEU A 80 -7.84 -7.36 -1.52
N ASP A 81 -8.59 -7.52 -0.44
CA ASP A 81 -9.94 -8.08 -0.52
C ASP A 81 -10.83 -7.24 -1.41
N SER A 82 -10.65 -5.93 -1.42
CA SER A 82 -11.48 -5.06 -2.25
C SER A 82 -11.28 -5.30 -3.74
N TYR A 83 -10.15 -5.89 -4.13
CA TYR A 83 -9.88 -6.21 -5.53
C TYR A 83 -10.23 -7.65 -5.91
N ARG A 84 -10.55 -8.51 -4.94
CA ARG A 84 -10.73 -9.94 -5.21
C ARG A 84 -12.00 -10.24 -6.00
N SER A 85 -12.94 -9.31 -6.07
CA SER A 85 -14.13 -9.51 -6.90
C SER A 85 -13.80 -9.46 -8.39
N GLU A 86 -12.74 -8.73 -8.75
CA GLU A 86 -12.35 -8.52 -10.15
C GLU A 86 -11.08 -9.26 -10.54
N TYR A 87 -10.24 -9.60 -9.57
CA TYR A 87 -8.93 -10.19 -9.82
C TYR A 87 -8.70 -11.40 -8.94
N ASP A 88 -8.01 -12.38 -9.50
CA ASP A 88 -7.38 -13.41 -8.70
C ASP A 88 -6.01 -12.90 -8.29
N ILE A 89 -5.71 -12.96 -7.00
CA ILE A 89 -4.51 -12.34 -6.46
C ILE A 89 -3.62 -13.41 -5.88
N GLU A 90 -2.35 -13.44 -6.32
CA GLU A 90 -1.35 -14.39 -5.84
C GLU A 90 -0.09 -13.64 -5.47
N HIS A 91 0.60 -14.14 -4.47
CA HIS A 91 1.93 -13.64 -4.17
C HIS A 91 2.84 -13.91 -5.37
N TRP A 92 3.56 -12.87 -5.79
CA TRP A 92 4.54 -13.02 -6.85
C TRP A 92 5.91 -13.19 -6.22
N CYS A 93 6.44 -14.39 -6.32
CA CYS A 93 7.75 -14.71 -5.79
C CYS A 93 8.74 -14.72 -6.94
N GLU A 94 9.67 -13.79 -6.92
CA GLU A 94 10.76 -13.82 -7.89
C GLU A 94 11.81 -14.79 -7.40
N GLU A 95 12.14 -15.73 -8.26
CA GLU A 95 13.22 -16.65 -7.94
C GLU A 95 14.55 -15.94 -8.04
N PRO A 96 15.43 -16.11 -7.05
CA PRO A 96 16.75 -15.51 -7.12
C PRO A 96 17.62 -16.11 -8.21
#